data_221d012c40843119149e21cc0680e4ae
#
_entry.id   221d012c40843119149e21cc0680e4ae
#
_cell.length_a   1.000
_cell.length_b   1.000
_cell.length_c   1.000
_cell.angle_alpha   90.00
_cell.angle_beta   90.00
_cell.angle_gamma   90.00
#
_symmetry.space_group_name_H-M   'P 1'
#
loop_
_entity.id
_entity.type
_entity.pdbx_description
1 polymer ?
#
loop_
_entity_poly.entity_id
_entity_poly.type
_entity_poly.pdbx_seq_one_letter_code
_entity_poly.pdbx_strand_id
1 'polypeptide(L)'
;MEGATGGRPGLPEKPVPTAASPTLSSLGAVFILLKSALGAGLLNFPWAFYKAGGVTPAFLVELVSLVFLISGLVILGYAASVSGQATYQGVVGDLCGPIIGKLCEACFIVNLLMISVAFLRVIGDQLEKLCDFLLPSAPMAPQPWYAEQRFTLPLLSALVILPLSVPREIGFQKYTSILGSLAACYLALVVVVQYYLGPPGLVHEPRPAAGPSSWTSVFSVFPTICFGFQCHEAAVSLYCSMRRQSLSHWALVSVLALLACCLIYSLTGVYGFLTFGTDVSADILMSYPGNDVVIIVARALFGVSVVTVYPIVLFLGRSVMQDFWRRSCCRAGGLGALAEPSGPWVRGLLTVLWVAVTLAMALFLPDLSKIIGIIGGVSSFFIFIFPGLCLICAVGVEPVTPRVKCCLEVWGVVSVLVGTFIFGQSTVAAALELF
;
A
#
# COMPACT_ATOMS: atom_id res chain seq x y z
N MET A 1 -52.28 -47.24 -4.96
CA MET A 1 -51.86 -46.50 -3.75
C MET A 1 -50.45 -45.95 -4.03
N GLU A 2 -50.45 -44.76 -4.58
CA GLU A 2 -49.22 -44.00 -4.94
C GLU A 2 -48.77 -43.17 -3.74
N GLY A 3 -47.54 -43.35 -3.33
CA GLY A 3 -46.90 -42.57 -2.31
C GLY A 3 -46.25 -41.34 -2.86
N ALA A 4 -46.77 -40.16 -2.57
CA ALA A 4 -46.22 -38.89 -2.93
C ALA A 4 -44.99 -38.56 -2.07
N THR A 5 -43.81 -38.53 -2.70
CA THR A 5 -42.56 -37.96 -2.14
C THR A 5 -42.55 -36.44 -2.34
N GLY A 6 -42.77 -35.72 -1.23
CA GLY A 6 -42.71 -34.25 -1.18
C GLY A 6 -41.26 -33.77 -1.36
N GLY A 7 -40.95 -33.21 -2.52
CA GLY A 7 -39.73 -32.48 -2.78
C GLY A 7 -39.70 -31.17 -1.98
N ARG A 8 -38.64 -30.97 -1.18
CA ARG A 8 -38.34 -29.67 -0.55
C ARG A 8 -38.12 -28.61 -1.66
N PRO A 9 -38.67 -27.40 -1.54
CA PRO A 9 -38.35 -26.32 -2.48
C PRO A 9 -36.87 -25.94 -2.32
N GLY A 10 -36.12 -26.04 -3.42
CA GLY A 10 -34.74 -25.60 -3.49
C GLY A 10 -34.64 -24.11 -3.18
N LEU A 11 -33.75 -23.76 -2.26
CA LEU A 11 -33.31 -22.40 -2.04
C LEU A 11 -32.79 -21.81 -3.38
N PRO A 12 -33.09 -20.56 -3.70
CA PRO A 12 -32.57 -19.94 -4.92
C PRO A 12 -31.04 -19.92 -4.87
N GLU A 13 -30.43 -20.58 -5.85
CA GLU A 13 -29.00 -20.55 -6.09
C GLU A 13 -28.58 -19.10 -6.32
N LYS A 14 -27.79 -18.53 -5.39
CA LYS A 14 -27.22 -17.20 -5.55
C LYS A 14 -26.40 -17.19 -6.88
N PRO A 15 -26.59 -16.19 -7.74
CA PRO A 15 -25.80 -16.10 -8.97
C PRO A 15 -24.31 -16.00 -8.59
N VAL A 16 -23.56 -17.03 -8.95
CA VAL A 16 -22.10 -17.05 -8.83
C VAL A 16 -21.58 -15.92 -9.70
N PRO A 17 -20.84 -14.94 -9.16
CA PRO A 17 -20.19 -13.94 -10.03
C PRO A 17 -19.29 -14.71 -10.98
N THR A 18 -19.34 -14.40 -12.26
CA THR A 18 -18.49 -14.95 -13.32
C THR A 18 -17.05 -14.51 -13.05
N ALA A 19 -16.41 -15.17 -12.10
CA ALA A 19 -14.97 -15.08 -11.90
C ALA A 19 -14.33 -15.76 -13.13
N ALA A 20 -13.44 -15.04 -13.80
CA ALA A 20 -12.56 -15.62 -14.80
C ALA A 20 -11.96 -16.91 -14.22
N SER A 21 -11.91 -17.99 -15.02
CA SER A 21 -11.42 -19.29 -14.59
C SER A 21 -10.09 -19.12 -13.84
N PRO A 22 -9.91 -19.72 -12.65
CA PRO A 22 -8.71 -19.56 -11.82
C PRO A 22 -7.48 -20.04 -12.60
N THR A 23 -6.62 -19.11 -13.02
CA THR A 23 -5.50 -19.36 -13.94
C THR A 23 -4.14 -19.12 -13.30
N LEU A 24 -4.11 -18.48 -12.12
CA LEU A 24 -2.87 -18.02 -11.52
C LEU A 24 -2.12 -19.15 -10.81
N SER A 25 -0.84 -19.34 -11.15
CA SER A 25 0.05 -20.27 -10.45
C SER A 25 0.47 -19.71 -9.09
N SER A 26 0.84 -20.56 -8.15
CA SER A 26 1.31 -20.14 -6.81
C SER A 26 2.53 -19.22 -6.90
N LEU A 27 3.48 -19.50 -7.80
CA LEU A 27 4.63 -18.63 -8.03
C LEU A 27 4.22 -17.25 -8.59
N GLY A 28 3.28 -17.22 -9.53
CA GLY A 28 2.70 -15.97 -10.03
C GLY A 28 2.02 -15.16 -8.94
N ALA A 29 1.33 -15.83 -8.01
CA ALA A 29 0.72 -15.19 -6.85
C ALA A 29 1.77 -14.57 -5.91
N VAL A 30 2.88 -15.27 -5.64
CA VAL A 30 4.01 -14.71 -4.86
C VAL A 30 4.54 -13.44 -5.50
N PHE A 31 4.79 -13.45 -6.82
CA PHE A 31 5.31 -12.26 -7.51
C PHE A 31 4.33 -11.08 -7.50
N ILE A 32 3.03 -11.32 -7.66
CA ILE A 32 2.04 -10.25 -7.64
C ILE A 32 1.90 -9.68 -6.24
N LEU A 33 1.89 -10.54 -5.20
CA LEU A 33 1.81 -10.10 -3.81
C LEU A 33 3.07 -9.33 -3.40
N LEU A 34 4.25 -9.85 -3.74
CA LEU A 34 5.53 -9.18 -3.54
C LEU A 34 5.56 -7.78 -4.17
N LYS A 35 5.15 -7.68 -5.44
CA LYS A 35 5.08 -6.41 -6.13
C LYS A 35 4.05 -5.46 -5.52
N SER A 36 2.91 -5.97 -5.06
CA SER A 36 1.89 -5.15 -4.40
C SER A 36 2.42 -4.50 -3.12
N ALA A 37 3.31 -5.19 -2.41
CA ALA A 37 3.98 -4.68 -1.23
C ALA A 37 5.16 -3.75 -1.59
N LEU A 38 6.00 -4.12 -2.58
CA LEU A 38 7.15 -3.31 -2.98
C LEU A 38 6.72 -2.02 -3.70
N GLY A 39 6.80 -0.90 -3.00
CA GLY A 39 6.39 0.41 -3.50
C GLY A 39 7.21 1.56 -2.93
N ALA A 40 6.63 2.76 -2.95
CA ALA A 40 7.25 4.00 -2.44
C ALA A 40 7.64 3.92 -0.96
N GLY A 41 7.04 3.00 -0.19
CA GLY A 41 7.41 2.75 1.21
C GLY A 41 8.86 2.37 1.39
N LEU A 42 9.49 1.69 0.40
CA LEU A 42 10.90 1.30 0.44
C LEU A 42 11.84 2.49 0.69
N LEU A 43 11.52 3.64 0.12
CA LEU A 43 12.34 4.86 0.23
C LEU A 43 12.43 5.40 1.66
N ASN A 44 11.44 5.10 2.49
CA ASN A 44 11.33 5.64 3.85
C ASN A 44 11.90 4.69 4.94
N PHE A 45 12.25 3.45 4.62
CA PHE A 45 12.75 2.49 5.62
C PHE A 45 14.00 2.96 6.36
N PRO A 46 15.04 3.52 5.71
CA PRO A 46 16.22 4.03 6.42
C PRO A 46 15.88 5.11 7.45
N TRP A 47 14.97 6.01 7.10
CA TRP A 47 14.48 7.05 8.01
C TRP A 47 13.67 6.48 9.17
N ALA A 48 12.85 5.45 8.92
CA ALA A 48 12.14 4.73 9.98
C ALA A 48 13.12 4.07 10.96
N PHE A 49 14.22 3.48 10.47
CA PHE A 49 15.28 2.91 11.32
C PHE A 49 15.96 3.98 12.19
N TYR A 50 16.20 5.17 11.65
CA TYR A 50 16.67 6.31 12.42
C TYR A 50 15.68 6.70 13.53
N LYS A 51 14.40 6.87 13.19
CA LYS A 51 13.34 7.23 14.15
C LYS A 51 13.14 6.20 15.25
N ALA A 52 13.33 4.91 14.95
CA ALA A 52 13.26 3.82 15.94
C ALA A 52 14.41 3.85 16.97
N GLY A 53 15.44 4.65 16.74
CA GLY A 53 16.64 4.70 17.56
C GLY A 53 17.71 3.69 17.15
N GLY A 54 17.67 3.18 15.93
CA GLY A 54 18.71 2.34 15.32
C GLY A 54 18.22 1.03 14.73
N VAL A 55 19.19 0.23 14.27
CA VAL A 55 18.92 -1.02 13.54
C VAL A 55 18.18 -2.05 14.39
N THR A 56 18.66 -2.32 15.61
CA THR A 56 18.11 -3.39 16.45
C THR A 56 16.64 -3.21 16.80
N PRO A 57 16.19 -2.04 17.34
CA PRO A 57 14.79 -1.85 17.67
C PRO A 57 13.90 -1.87 16.43
N ALA A 58 14.31 -1.24 15.32
CA ALA A 58 13.55 -1.23 14.08
C ALA A 58 13.35 -2.64 13.52
N PHE A 59 14.41 -3.44 13.45
CA PHE A 59 14.36 -4.79 12.93
C PHE A 59 13.51 -5.72 13.81
N LEU A 60 13.57 -5.60 15.14
CA LEU A 60 12.70 -6.36 16.04
C LEU A 60 11.22 -6.04 15.83
N VAL A 61 10.88 -4.74 15.67
CA VAL A 61 9.51 -4.32 15.36
C VAL A 61 9.06 -4.85 14.01
N GLU A 62 9.93 -4.83 13.00
CA GLU A 62 9.64 -5.37 11.67
C GLU A 62 9.32 -6.87 11.75
N LEU A 63 10.14 -7.66 12.47
CA LEU A 63 9.91 -9.10 12.65
C LEU A 63 8.62 -9.42 13.42
N VAL A 64 8.33 -8.68 14.49
CA VAL A 64 7.07 -8.86 15.23
C VAL A 64 5.87 -8.48 14.34
N SER A 65 5.97 -7.39 13.60
CA SER A 65 4.92 -6.96 12.68
C SER A 65 4.68 -7.99 11.57
N LEU A 66 5.73 -8.68 11.11
CA LEU A 66 5.64 -9.69 10.06
C LEU A 66 4.69 -10.85 10.44
N VAL A 67 4.64 -11.22 11.73
CA VAL A 67 3.71 -12.25 12.21
C VAL A 67 2.25 -11.81 12.00
N PHE A 68 1.94 -10.56 12.34
CA PHE A 68 0.59 -10.01 12.15
C PHE A 68 0.26 -9.82 10.66
N LEU A 69 1.22 -9.34 9.87
CA LEU A 69 1.07 -9.14 8.42
C LEU A 69 0.74 -10.46 7.71
N ILE A 70 1.50 -11.53 7.98
CA ILE A 70 1.24 -12.86 7.42
C ILE A 70 -0.10 -13.39 7.91
N SER A 71 -0.38 -13.24 9.21
CA SER A 71 -1.65 -13.66 9.80
C SER A 71 -2.84 -12.96 9.14
N GLY A 72 -2.76 -11.64 8.92
CA GLY A 72 -3.80 -10.86 8.23
C GLY A 72 -4.10 -11.39 6.82
N LEU A 73 -3.06 -11.70 6.03
CA LEU A 73 -3.23 -12.29 4.70
C LEU A 73 -3.90 -13.68 4.75
N VAL A 74 -3.46 -14.53 5.68
CA VAL A 74 -4.04 -15.88 5.84
C VAL A 74 -5.51 -15.79 6.27
N ILE A 75 -5.82 -14.89 7.21
CA ILE A 75 -7.19 -14.63 7.66
C ILE A 75 -8.08 -14.16 6.50
N LEU A 76 -7.58 -13.26 5.64
CA LEU A 76 -8.34 -12.79 4.48
C LEU A 76 -8.63 -13.91 3.47
N GLY A 77 -7.67 -14.81 3.25
CA GLY A 77 -7.90 -16.01 2.43
C GLY A 77 -8.95 -16.94 3.04
N TYR A 78 -8.90 -17.16 4.36
CA TYR A 78 -9.90 -17.92 5.08
C TYR A 78 -11.28 -17.25 5.01
N ALA A 79 -11.37 -15.95 5.29
CA ALA A 79 -12.59 -15.18 5.22
C ALA A 79 -13.21 -15.18 3.81
N ALA A 80 -12.37 -15.11 2.76
CA ALA A 80 -12.81 -15.22 1.38
C ALA A 80 -13.40 -16.61 1.05
N SER A 81 -12.80 -17.69 1.60
CA SER A 81 -13.32 -19.04 1.42
C SER A 81 -14.67 -19.26 2.12
N VAL A 82 -14.88 -18.63 3.29
CA VAL A 82 -16.14 -18.72 4.05
C VAL A 82 -17.26 -17.88 3.42
N SER A 83 -16.96 -16.64 3.03
CA SER A 83 -17.95 -15.72 2.45
C SER A 83 -18.27 -15.99 0.98
N GLY A 84 -17.36 -16.63 0.23
CA GLY A 84 -17.49 -16.83 -1.22
C GLY A 84 -17.39 -15.52 -2.04
N GLN A 85 -16.96 -14.42 -1.43
CA GLN A 85 -16.80 -13.12 -2.07
C GLN A 85 -15.42 -12.99 -2.72
N ALA A 86 -15.37 -12.31 -3.89
CA ALA A 86 -14.12 -12.15 -4.65
C ALA A 86 -13.43 -10.79 -4.42
N THR A 87 -14.01 -9.91 -3.62
CA THR A 87 -13.45 -8.58 -3.33
C THR A 87 -13.30 -8.38 -1.84
N TYR A 88 -12.29 -7.60 -1.44
CA TYR A 88 -12.01 -7.30 -0.03
C TYR A 88 -13.23 -6.70 0.68
N GLN A 89 -13.84 -5.66 0.08
CA GLN A 89 -15.01 -4.98 0.62
C GLN A 89 -16.25 -5.90 0.66
N GLY A 90 -16.36 -6.80 -0.31
CA GLY A 90 -17.40 -7.82 -0.36
C GLY A 90 -17.31 -8.78 0.82
N VAL A 91 -16.10 -9.28 1.12
CA VAL A 91 -15.84 -10.16 2.27
C VAL A 91 -16.19 -9.46 3.59
N VAL A 92 -15.70 -8.25 3.78
CA VAL A 92 -15.97 -7.46 5.00
C VAL A 92 -17.46 -7.17 5.14
N GLY A 93 -18.12 -6.78 4.05
CA GLY A 93 -19.57 -6.47 4.07
C GLY A 93 -20.46 -7.69 4.30
N ASP A 94 -20.07 -8.87 3.81
CA ASP A 94 -20.84 -10.12 3.99
C ASP A 94 -20.67 -10.69 5.41
N LEU A 95 -19.46 -10.70 5.94
CA LEU A 95 -19.15 -11.26 7.27
C LEU A 95 -19.48 -10.31 8.42
N CYS A 96 -19.08 -9.03 8.31
CA CYS A 96 -19.18 -8.07 9.42
C CYS A 96 -20.41 -7.15 9.31
N GLY A 97 -21.19 -7.29 8.24
CA GLY A 97 -22.42 -6.53 8.01
C GLY A 97 -22.23 -5.23 7.20
N PRO A 98 -23.36 -4.65 6.75
CA PRO A 98 -23.34 -3.58 5.74
C PRO A 98 -22.77 -2.25 6.23
N ILE A 99 -22.76 -1.98 7.53
CA ILE A 99 -22.22 -0.74 8.09
C ILE A 99 -20.69 -0.80 8.03
N ILE A 100 -20.10 -1.90 8.49
CA ILE A 100 -18.63 -2.11 8.47
C ILE A 100 -18.14 -2.22 7.02
N GLY A 101 -18.93 -2.86 6.13
CA GLY A 101 -18.61 -2.90 4.71
C GLY A 101 -18.52 -1.51 4.07
N LYS A 102 -19.44 -0.59 4.40
CA LYS A 102 -19.37 0.82 3.93
C LYS A 102 -18.19 1.57 4.52
N LEU A 103 -17.89 1.36 5.81
CA LEU A 103 -16.69 1.92 6.42
C LEU A 103 -15.44 1.44 5.71
N CYS A 104 -15.36 0.15 5.38
CA CYS A 104 -14.26 -0.43 4.62
C CYS A 104 -14.13 0.23 3.23
N GLU A 105 -15.23 0.44 2.49
CA GLU A 105 -15.22 1.14 1.21
C GLU A 105 -14.72 2.58 1.35
N ALA A 106 -15.16 3.31 2.36
CA ALA A 106 -14.70 4.67 2.63
C ALA A 106 -13.19 4.72 2.97
N CYS A 107 -12.74 3.85 3.88
CA CYS A 107 -11.31 3.71 4.20
C CYS A 107 -10.49 3.37 2.97
N PHE A 108 -11.00 2.52 2.06
CA PHE A 108 -10.33 2.12 0.83
C PHE A 108 -10.10 3.32 -0.10
N ILE A 109 -11.13 4.16 -0.29
CA ILE A 109 -11.01 5.38 -1.10
C ILE A 109 -9.98 6.34 -0.50
N VAL A 110 -10.07 6.60 0.82
CA VAL A 110 -9.12 7.48 1.52
C VAL A 110 -7.69 6.96 1.40
N ASN A 111 -7.49 5.66 1.60
CA ASN A 111 -6.18 5.04 1.51
C ASN A 111 -5.56 5.17 0.13
N LEU A 112 -6.30 4.83 -0.93
CA LEU A 112 -5.83 4.96 -2.32
C LEU A 112 -5.55 6.41 -2.72
N LEU A 113 -6.36 7.35 -2.21
CA LEU A 113 -6.13 8.78 -2.43
C LEU A 113 -4.81 9.22 -1.78
N MET A 114 -4.57 8.83 -0.53
CA MET A 114 -3.33 9.16 0.17
C MET A 114 -2.10 8.47 -0.43
N ILE A 115 -2.22 7.23 -0.90
CA ILE A 115 -1.16 6.54 -1.67
C ILE A 115 -0.83 7.32 -2.95
N SER A 116 -1.85 7.83 -3.65
CA SER A 116 -1.66 8.68 -4.83
C SER A 116 -0.89 9.97 -4.50
N VAL A 117 -1.16 10.57 -3.33
CA VAL A 117 -0.41 11.75 -2.83
C VAL A 117 1.06 11.41 -2.58
N ALA A 118 1.33 10.27 -1.91
CA ALA A 118 2.70 9.81 -1.68
C ALA A 118 3.45 9.57 -2.99
N PHE A 119 2.80 8.98 -3.99
CA PHE A 119 3.39 8.77 -5.31
C PHE A 119 3.74 10.08 -6.01
N LEU A 120 2.84 11.06 -5.99
CA LEU A 120 3.14 12.38 -6.56
C LEU A 120 4.28 13.08 -5.81
N ARG A 121 4.36 12.92 -4.49
CA ARG A 121 5.48 13.46 -3.72
C ARG A 121 6.80 12.83 -4.13
N VAL A 122 6.88 11.50 -4.20
CA VAL A 122 8.08 10.78 -4.66
C VAL A 122 8.45 11.20 -6.10
N ILE A 123 7.46 11.27 -7.00
CA ILE A 123 7.70 11.74 -8.38
C ILE A 123 8.32 13.14 -8.37
N GLY A 124 7.78 14.06 -7.55
CA GLY A 124 8.28 15.41 -7.42
C GLY A 124 9.73 15.47 -6.95
N ASP A 125 10.07 14.70 -5.91
CA ASP A 125 11.41 14.62 -5.34
C ASP A 125 12.43 14.05 -6.35
N GLN A 126 12.08 12.98 -7.06
CA GLN A 126 12.96 12.43 -8.08
C GLN A 126 13.11 13.37 -9.30
N LEU A 127 12.03 14.03 -9.70
CA LEU A 127 12.04 14.97 -10.82
C LEU A 127 12.91 16.19 -10.53
N GLU A 128 12.82 16.76 -9.32
CA GLU A 128 13.67 17.87 -8.87
C GLU A 128 15.16 17.52 -8.99
N LYS A 129 15.57 16.36 -8.45
CA LYS A 129 16.96 15.91 -8.53
C LYS A 129 17.43 15.56 -9.94
N LEU A 130 16.56 15.06 -10.80
CA LEU A 130 16.87 14.84 -12.20
C LEU A 130 17.02 16.15 -12.96
N CYS A 131 16.18 17.16 -12.67
CA CYS A 131 16.31 18.50 -13.24
C CYS A 131 17.62 19.16 -12.80
N ASP A 132 18.02 19.05 -11.53
CA ASP A 132 19.29 19.55 -11.02
C ASP A 132 20.51 18.96 -11.76
N PHE A 133 20.42 17.66 -12.09
CA PHE A 133 21.47 17.00 -12.85
C PHE A 133 21.52 17.42 -14.32
N LEU A 134 20.35 17.55 -14.96
CA LEU A 134 20.26 17.87 -16.39
C LEU A 134 20.52 19.35 -16.69
N LEU A 135 20.21 20.22 -15.73
CA LEU A 135 20.33 21.68 -15.85
C LEU A 135 21.22 22.23 -14.73
N PRO A 136 22.53 21.92 -14.76
CA PRO A 136 23.41 22.36 -13.71
C PRO A 136 23.46 23.90 -13.68
N SER A 137 22.87 24.49 -12.64
CA SER A 137 22.96 25.92 -12.36
C SER A 137 24.35 26.25 -11.81
N ALA A 138 24.84 27.47 -12.07
CA ALA A 138 26.10 27.94 -11.49
C ALA A 138 26.00 27.89 -9.94
N PRO A 139 27.11 27.63 -9.23
CA PRO A 139 27.12 27.30 -7.79
C PRO A 139 26.46 28.31 -6.83
N MET A 140 26.07 29.47 -7.30
CA MET A 140 25.37 30.53 -6.53
C MET A 140 24.14 31.11 -7.22
N ALA A 141 23.71 30.58 -8.36
CA ALA A 141 22.50 31.05 -9.04
C ALA A 141 21.26 30.36 -8.45
N PRO A 142 20.17 31.10 -8.18
CA PRO A 142 18.91 30.47 -7.79
C PRO A 142 18.43 29.53 -8.91
N GLN A 143 17.85 28.41 -8.53
CA GLN A 143 17.25 27.49 -9.51
C GLN A 143 16.25 28.25 -10.39
N PRO A 144 16.22 27.97 -11.69
CA PRO A 144 15.23 28.60 -12.56
C PRO A 144 13.83 28.09 -12.18
N TRP A 145 12.84 28.99 -12.15
CA TRP A 145 11.46 28.71 -11.75
C TRP A 145 10.82 27.50 -12.47
N TYR A 146 11.27 27.22 -13.70
CA TYR A 146 10.79 26.09 -14.51
C TYR A 146 11.39 24.73 -14.06
N ALA A 147 12.42 24.72 -13.24
CA ALA A 147 13.01 23.52 -12.64
C ALA A 147 12.46 23.24 -11.23
N GLU A 148 11.73 24.19 -10.63
CA GLU A 148 11.12 24.00 -9.32
C GLU A 148 10.01 22.94 -9.35
N GLN A 149 9.91 22.14 -8.29
CA GLN A 149 8.88 21.11 -8.13
C GLN A 149 7.45 21.68 -8.29
N ARG A 150 7.23 22.92 -7.87
CA ARG A 150 5.93 23.60 -7.98
C ARG A 150 5.46 23.80 -9.41
N PHE A 151 6.36 23.81 -10.38
CA PHE A 151 6.04 23.92 -11.80
C PHE A 151 6.15 22.59 -12.52
N THR A 152 7.22 21.82 -12.28
CA THR A 152 7.51 20.56 -12.99
C THR A 152 6.52 19.46 -12.67
N LEU A 153 6.09 19.33 -11.41
CA LEU A 153 5.13 18.30 -11.00
C LEU A 153 3.71 18.50 -11.58
N PRO A 154 3.11 19.72 -11.55
CA PRO A 154 1.85 19.99 -12.27
C PRO A 154 1.96 19.75 -13.76
N LEU A 155 3.06 20.16 -14.39
CA LEU A 155 3.28 19.97 -15.83
C LEU A 155 3.33 18.48 -16.19
N LEU A 156 4.12 17.68 -15.46
CA LEU A 156 4.19 16.24 -15.66
C LEU A 156 2.82 15.58 -15.40
N SER A 157 2.12 16.03 -14.36
CA SER A 157 0.80 15.51 -14.03
C SER A 157 -0.22 15.75 -15.15
N ALA A 158 -0.21 16.93 -15.74
CA ALA A 158 -1.12 17.28 -16.84
C ALA A 158 -0.76 16.58 -18.16
N LEU A 159 0.54 16.49 -18.49
CA LEU A 159 0.98 15.97 -19.80
C LEU A 159 1.15 14.46 -19.85
N VAL A 160 1.47 13.81 -18.74
CA VAL A 160 1.79 12.39 -18.70
C VAL A 160 0.79 11.62 -17.82
N ILE A 161 0.65 12.00 -16.55
CA ILE A 161 -0.14 11.22 -15.59
C ILE A 161 -1.63 11.26 -15.95
N LEU A 162 -2.17 12.42 -16.26
CA LEU A 162 -3.58 12.59 -16.61
C LEU A 162 -3.95 11.79 -17.87
N PRO A 163 -3.25 11.91 -19.02
CA PRO A 163 -3.55 11.11 -20.19
C PRO A 163 -3.43 9.59 -19.97
N LEU A 164 -2.45 9.14 -19.17
CA LEU A 164 -2.29 7.71 -18.83
C LEU A 164 -3.41 7.21 -17.90
N SER A 165 -4.08 8.10 -17.16
CA SER A 165 -5.13 7.77 -16.19
C SER A 165 -6.55 7.78 -16.74
N VAL A 166 -6.79 8.39 -17.92
CA VAL A 166 -8.12 8.49 -18.54
C VAL A 166 -8.64 7.17 -19.12
N PRO A 167 -7.82 6.27 -19.70
CA PRO A 167 -8.29 5.04 -20.32
C PRO A 167 -9.15 4.17 -19.39
N ARG A 168 -10.01 3.34 -20.01
CA ARG A 168 -10.88 2.40 -19.31
C ARG A 168 -10.12 1.18 -18.79
N GLU A 169 -9.10 0.76 -19.51
CA GLU A 169 -8.29 -0.42 -19.22
C GLU A 169 -6.80 -0.06 -19.27
N ILE A 170 -6.04 -0.59 -18.32
CA ILE A 170 -4.61 -0.34 -18.23
C ILE A 170 -3.86 -1.57 -18.75
N GLY A 171 -3.66 -1.63 -20.07
CA GLY A 171 -3.01 -2.76 -20.73
C GLY A 171 -1.53 -2.93 -20.39
N PHE A 172 -0.85 -1.88 -19.87
CA PHE A 172 0.56 -1.92 -19.53
C PHE A 172 0.86 -2.36 -18.08
N GLN A 173 -0.17 -2.69 -17.28
CA GLN A 173 -0.02 -3.07 -15.86
C GLN A 173 1.01 -4.19 -15.63
N LYS A 174 1.11 -5.15 -16.53
CA LYS A 174 2.10 -6.24 -16.44
C LYS A 174 3.54 -5.71 -16.53
N TYR A 175 3.80 -4.79 -17.43
CA TYR A 175 5.16 -4.22 -17.63
C TYR A 175 5.56 -3.30 -16.49
N THR A 176 4.63 -2.48 -15.98
CA THR A 176 4.88 -1.62 -14.81
C THR A 176 5.18 -2.44 -13.57
N SER A 177 4.56 -3.61 -13.47
CA SER A 177 4.78 -4.55 -12.37
C SER A 177 6.21 -5.07 -12.34
N ILE A 178 6.75 -5.46 -13.50
CA ILE A 178 8.13 -5.92 -13.65
C ILE A 178 9.08 -4.77 -13.36
N LEU A 179 8.82 -3.60 -13.94
CA LEU A 179 9.65 -2.41 -13.73
C LEU A 179 9.72 -2.02 -12.26
N GLY A 180 8.59 -2.00 -11.53
CA GLY A 180 8.56 -1.66 -10.11
C GLY A 180 9.38 -2.63 -9.24
N SER A 181 9.27 -3.93 -9.51
CA SER A 181 10.07 -4.94 -8.79
C SER A 181 11.55 -4.81 -9.08
N LEU A 182 11.93 -4.57 -10.34
CA LEU A 182 13.31 -4.35 -10.73
C LEU A 182 13.87 -3.07 -10.10
N ALA A 183 13.12 -1.97 -10.08
CA ALA A 183 13.51 -0.73 -9.45
C ALA A 183 13.77 -0.91 -7.94
N ALA A 184 12.91 -1.65 -7.24
CA ALA A 184 13.07 -1.94 -5.81
C ALA A 184 14.31 -2.80 -5.53
N CYS A 185 14.53 -3.87 -6.30
CA CYS A 185 15.72 -4.71 -6.17
C CYS A 185 16.99 -3.96 -6.51
N TYR A 186 16.96 -3.12 -7.55
CA TYR A 186 18.09 -2.28 -7.93
C TYR A 186 18.44 -1.28 -6.83
N LEU A 187 17.43 -0.60 -6.25
CA LEU A 187 17.65 0.34 -5.14
C LEU A 187 18.28 -0.36 -3.93
N ALA A 188 17.74 -1.51 -3.51
CA ALA A 188 18.29 -2.26 -2.38
C ALA A 188 19.76 -2.64 -2.64
N LEU A 189 20.09 -3.10 -3.85
CA LEU A 189 21.45 -3.42 -4.25
C LEU A 189 22.36 -2.18 -4.23
N VAL A 190 21.89 -1.07 -4.80
CA VAL A 190 22.65 0.19 -4.86
C VAL A 190 22.95 0.71 -3.46
N VAL A 191 21.98 0.71 -2.55
CA VAL A 191 22.18 1.16 -1.16
C VAL A 191 23.27 0.33 -0.46
N VAL A 192 23.26 -1.00 -0.65
CA VAL A 192 24.30 -1.89 -0.12
C VAL A 192 25.67 -1.62 -0.76
N VAL A 193 25.73 -1.49 -2.09
CA VAL A 193 26.97 -1.23 -2.83
C VAL A 193 27.57 0.12 -2.44
N GLN A 194 26.75 1.16 -2.31
CA GLN A 194 27.19 2.50 -1.91
C GLN A 194 27.74 2.56 -0.49
N TYR A 195 27.25 1.71 0.41
CA TYR A 195 27.83 1.60 1.74
C TYR A 195 29.27 1.06 1.73
N TYR A 196 29.55 0.05 0.91
CA TYR A 196 30.89 -0.59 0.87
C TYR A 196 31.86 0.04 -0.14
N LEU A 197 31.37 0.52 -1.26
CA LEU A 197 32.16 0.96 -2.42
C LEU A 197 31.92 2.44 -2.79
N GLY A 198 31.10 3.15 -2.01
CA GLY A 198 30.78 4.57 -2.24
C GLY A 198 32.01 5.47 -2.04
N PRO A 199 31.92 6.75 -2.47
CA PRO A 199 33.01 7.70 -2.35
C PRO A 199 33.40 7.93 -0.88
N PRO A 200 34.67 8.18 -0.59
CA PRO A 200 35.12 8.46 0.77
C PRO A 200 34.40 9.70 1.33
N GLY A 201 33.86 9.57 2.55
CA GLY A 201 33.09 10.63 3.22
C GLY A 201 31.57 10.53 3.01
N LEU A 202 31.06 9.54 2.23
CA LEU A 202 29.63 9.28 2.12
C LEU A 202 29.09 8.64 3.39
N VAL A 203 29.83 7.70 3.98
CA VAL A 203 29.42 7.02 5.21
C VAL A 203 29.74 7.91 6.40
N HIS A 204 28.71 8.33 7.10
CA HIS A 204 28.85 9.12 8.32
C HIS A 204 29.18 8.20 9.50
N GLU A 205 30.14 8.58 10.34
CA GLU A 205 30.39 7.83 11.57
C GLU A 205 29.10 7.78 12.41
N PRO A 206 28.74 6.59 12.94
CA PRO A 206 27.54 6.46 13.77
C PRO A 206 27.68 7.36 15.00
N ARG A 207 27.04 8.52 14.99
CA ARG A 207 26.87 9.28 16.22
C ARG A 207 25.97 8.47 17.14
N PRO A 208 26.40 8.21 18.39
CA PRO A 208 25.54 7.55 19.36
C PRO A 208 24.23 8.33 19.42
N ALA A 209 23.10 7.64 19.26
CA ALA A 209 21.78 8.24 19.38
C ALA A 209 21.74 9.02 20.71
N ALA A 210 21.55 10.32 20.64
CA ALA A 210 21.57 11.20 21.80
C ALA A 210 20.31 10.93 22.65
N GLY A 211 20.46 10.13 23.68
CA GLY A 211 19.41 9.87 24.67
C GLY A 211 18.86 8.43 24.65
N PRO A 212 18.26 8.04 25.79
CA PRO A 212 17.62 6.73 25.89
C PRO A 212 16.50 6.66 24.85
N SER A 213 16.48 5.59 24.04
CA SER A 213 15.39 5.31 23.10
C SER A 213 14.07 5.26 23.90
N SER A 214 13.27 6.32 23.77
CA SER A 214 11.95 6.33 24.38
C SER A 214 11.11 5.23 23.70
N TRP A 215 10.31 4.50 24.46
CA TRP A 215 9.36 3.54 23.90
C TRP A 215 8.49 4.14 22.78
N THR A 216 8.25 5.45 22.85
CA THR A 216 7.51 6.19 21.82
C THR A 216 8.23 6.21 20.47
N SER A 217 9.58 6.26 20.46
CA SER A 217 10.35 6.25 19.20
C SER A 217 10.29 4.88 18.50
N VAL A 218 10.23 3.79 19.25
CA VAL A 218 10.07 2.45 18.70
C VAL A 218 8.73 2.31 17.95
N PHE A 219 7.67 2.92 18.47
CA PHE A 219 6.35 2.89 17.82
C PHE A 219 6.25 3.75 16.56
N SER A 220 7.16 4.70 16.34
CA SER A 220 7.18 5.56 15.15
C SER A 220 7.45 4.80 13.84
N VAL A 221 7.96 3.56 13.93
CA VAL A 221 8.24 2.70 12.75
C VAL A 221 6.96 2.07 12.17
N PHE A 222 5.93 1.84 13.00
CA PHE A 222 4.71 1.14 12.57
C PHE A 222 4.04 1.74 11.34
N PRO A 223 3.88 3.07 11.20
CA PRO A 223 3.28 3.64 10.00
C PRO A 223 4.05 3.28 8.73
N THR A 224 5.38 3.33 8.77
CA THR A 224 6.22 2.95 7.63
C THR A 224 6.09 1.46 7.31
N ILE A 225 6.06 0.58 8.32
CA ILE A 225 5.85 -0.85 8.13
C ILE A 225 4.46 -1.11 7.54
N CYS A 226 3.40 -0.50 8.10
CA CYS A 226 2.04 -0.67 7.60
C CYS A 226 1.91 -0.22 6.14
N PHE A 227 2.50 0.92 5.77
CA PHE A 227 2.51 1.40 4.40
C PHE A 227 3.38 0.54 3.48
N GLY A 228 4.60 0.19 3.92
CA GLY A 228 5.55 -0.59 3.12
C GLY A 228 5.03 -1.99 2.79
N PHE A 229 4.51 -2.70 3.77
CA PHE A 229 4.01 -4.07 3.60
C PHE A 229 2.53 -4.15 3.18
N GLN A 230 1.94 -3.05 2.77
CA GLN A 230 0.52 -3.01 2.41
C GLN A 230 0.24 -3.73 1.10
N CYS A 231 -0.19 -4.98 1.19
CA CYS A 231 -0.65 -5.80 0.06
C CYS A 231 -2.00 -6.50 0.34
N HIS A 232 -2.57 -6.25 1.53
CA HIS A 232 -3.76 -6.92 2.02
C HIS A 232 -5.01 -6.60 1.19
N GLU A 233 -5.07 -5.43 0.58
CA GLU A 233 -6.17 -5.02 -0.29
C GLU A 233 -6.31 -5.91 -1.52
N ALA A 234 -5.19 -6.43 -2.04
CA ALA A 234 -5.18 -7.33 -3.18
C ALA A 234 -5.34 -8.82 -2.77
N ALA A 235 -5.26 -9.14 -1.47
CA ALA A 235 -5.20 -10.51 -0.98
C ALA A 235 -6.40 -11.36 -1.41
N VAL A 236 -7.63 -10.86 -1.24
CA VAL A 236 -8.86 -11.57 -1.55
C VAL A 236 -8.97 -11.88 -3.05
N SER A 237 -8.79 -10.88 -3.90
CA SER A 237 -8.85 -11.04 -5.35
C SER A 237 -7.77 -11.99 -5.87
N LEU A 238 -6.57 -11.93 -5.27
CA LEU A 238 -5.47 -12.79 -5.63
C LEU A 238 -5.71 -14.25 -5.21
N TYR A 239 -6.20 -14.48 -3.97
CA TYR A 239 -6.59 -15.80 -3.49
C TYR A 239 -7.65 -16.45 -4.39
N CYS A 240 -8.70 -15.69 -4.75
CA CYS A 240 -9.77 -16.17 -5.63
C CYS A 240 -9.29 -16.47 -7.07
N SER A 241 -8.21 -15.82 -7.53
CA SER A 241 -7.63 -16.05 -8.87
C SER A 241 -6.67 -17.23 -8.93
N MET A 242 -6.28 -17.82 -7.79
CA MET A 242 -5.35 -18.96 -7.74
C MET A 242 -5.99 -20.24 -8.25
N ARG A 243 -5.21 -21.05 -9.01
CA ARG A 243 -5.64 -22.38 -9.50
C ARG A 243 -5.95 -23.36 -8.35
N ARG A 244 -5.22 -23.25 -7.25
CA ARG A 244 -5.43 -24.02 -6.02
C ARG A 244 -5.81 -23.09 -4.89
N GLN A 245 -7.10 -22.96 -4.64
CA GLN A 245 -7.67 -22.16 -3.56
C GLN A 245 -7.64 -22.97 -2.25
N SER A 246 -6.42 -23.30 -1.78
CA SER A 246 -6.19 -23.99 -0.52
C SER A 246 -5.54 -23.03 0.47
N LEU A 247 -6.03 -23.00 1.69
CA LEU A 247 -5.50 -22.13 2.76
C LEU A 247 -4.00 -22.38 3.02
N SER A 248 -3.57 -23.65 2.98
CA SER A 248 -2.15 -24.00 3.16
C SER A 248 -1.26 -23.44 2.04
N HIS A 249 -1.73 -23.50 0.78
CA HIS A 249 -1.01 -22.91 -0.36
C HIS A 249 -0.98 -21.39 -0.27
N TRP A 250 -2.08 -20.77 0.13
CA TRP A 250 -2.15 -19.34 0.34
C TRP A 250 -1.22 -18.86 1.46
N ALA A 251 -1.18 -19.59 2.58
CA ALA A 251 -0.25 -19.30 3.67
C ALA A 251 1.22 -19.36 3.20
N LEU A 252 1.58 -20.38 2.41
CA LEU A 252 2.93 -20.48 1.83
C LEU A 252 3.24 -19.31 0.91
N VAL A 253 2.31 -18.92 0.02
CA VAL A 253 2.45 -17.75 -0.87
C VAL A 253 2.67 -16.47 -0.05
N SER A 254 1.87 -16.26 0.99
CA SER A 254 1.94 -15.10 1.87
C SER A 254 3.28 -15.03 2.61
N VAL A 255 3.73 -16.15 3.18
CA VAL A 255 5.02 -16.24 3.88
C VAL A 255 6.17 -15.92 2.93
N LEU A 256 6.23 -16.57 1.76
CA LEU A 256 7.33 -16.37 0.80
C LEU A 256 7.38 -14.92 0.29
N ALA A 257 6.22 -14.33 -0.04
CA ALA A 257 6.15 -12.97 -0.53
C ALA A 257 6.60 -11.95 0.54
N LEU A 258 6.08 -12.08 1.77
CA LEU A 258 6.41 -11.13 2.84
C LEU A 258 7.83 -11.30 3.37
N LEU A 259 8.39 -12.51 3.40
CA LEU A 259 9.80 -12.73 3.72
C LEU A 259 10.72 -12.09 2.68
N ALA A 260 10.40 -12.20 1.39
CA ALA A 260 11.16 -11.54 0.34
C ALA A 260 11.08 -10.00 0.45
N CYS A 261 9.89 -9.45 0.77
CA CYS A 261 9.72 -8.02 1.07
C CYS A 261 10.56 -7.60 2.28
N CYS A 262 10.48 -8.34 3.38
CA CYS A 262 11.22 -8.10 4.61
C CYS A 262 12.73 -8.02 4.34
N LEU A 263 13.26 -8.97 3.55
CA LEU A 263 14.67 -8.96 3.16
C LEU A 263 15.06 -7.69 2.41
N ILE A 264 14.26 -7.28 1.41
CA ILE A 264 14.54 -6.08 0.60
C ILE A 264 14.45 -4.82 1.47
N TYR A 265 13.43 -4.72 2.30
CA TYR A 265 13.20 -3.58 3.18
C TYR A 265 14.26 -3.47 4.28
N SER A 266 14.60 -4.59 4.93
CA SER A 266 15.66 -4.64 5.95
C SER A 266 17.02 -4.28 5.36
N LEU A 267 17.40 -4.79 4.17
CA LEU A 267 18.65 -4.43 3.52
C LEU A 267 18.69 -2.92 3.23
N THR A 268 17.64 -2.37 2.64
CA THR A 268 17.60 -0.93 2.35
C THR A 268 17.60 -0.09 3.63
N GLY A 269 16.80 -0.49 4.65
CA GLY A 269 16.71 0.20 5.92
C GLY A 269 18.01 0.22 6.70
N VAL A 270 18.65 -0.94 6.86
CA VAL A 270 19.91 -1.10 7.59
C VAL A 270 21.03 -0.31 6.91
N TYR A 271 21.30 -0.60 5.64
CA TYR A 271 22.45 0.02 4.96
C TYR A 271 22.24 1.49 4.66
N GLY A 272 21.01 1.93 4.38
CA GLY A 272 20.70 3.35 4.24
C GLY A 272 20.88 4.12 5.55
N PHE A 273 20.44 3.56 6.67
CA PHE A 273 20.69 4.13 7.99
C PHE A 273 22.17 4.12 8.38
N LEU A 274 22.90 3.04 8.11
CA LEU A 274 24.35 2.96 8.40
C LEU A 274 25.16 3.94 7.54
N THR A 275 24.68 4.28 6.33
CA THR A 275 25.36 5.25 5.46
C THR A 275 25.19 6.68 5.97
N PHE A 276 23.97 7.09 6.32
CA PHE A 276 23.64 8.50 6.60
C PHE A 276 23.40 8.80 8.09
N GLY A 277 23.14 7.78 8.90
CA GLY A 277 22.88 7.96 10.34
C GLY A 277 21.72 8.92 10.62
N THR A 278 22.01 10.01 11.34
CA THR A 278 21.04 11.05 11.71
C THR A 278 20.63 11.97 10.55
N ASP A 279 21.42 12.00 9.48
CA ASP A 279 21.22 12.91 8.34
C ASP A 279 20.41 12.25 7.21
N VAL A 280 19.83 11.07 7.48
CA VAL A 280 18.99 10.35 6.53
C VAL A 280 17.69 11.11 6.27
N SER A 281 17.36 11.30 4.99
CA SER A 281 16.10 11.92 4.55
C SER A 281 14.93 10.92 4.59
N ALA A 282 13.70 11.42 4.63
CA ALA A 282 12.49 10.61 4.54
C ALA A 282 12.38 9.82 3.22
N ASP A 283 12.95 10.35 2.14
CA ASP A 283 13.26 9.63 0.90
C ASP A 283 14.77 9.41 0.83
N ILE A 284 15.21 8.16 0.92
CA ILE A 284 16.63 7.80 0.91
C ILE A 284 17.37 8.30 -0.34
N LEU A 285 16.70 8.33 -1.49
CA LEU A 285 17.31 8.82 -2.73
C LEU A 285 17.64 10.31 -2.65
N MET A 286 16.97 11.08 -1.80
CA MET A 286 17.28 12.49 -1.56
C MET A 286 18.55 12.70 -0.73
N SER A 287 18.96 11.70 0.06
CA SER A 287 20.20 11.75 0.86
C SER A 287 21.47 11.58 0.02
N TYR A 288 21.37 10.93 -1.14
CA TYR A 288 22.51 10.71 -2.02
C TYR A 288 22.88 11.95 -2.86
N PRO A 289 24.17 12.12 -3.23
CA PRO A 289 24.62 13.19 -4.13
C PRO A 289 23.90 13.17 -5.48
N GLY A 290 23.75 14.36 -6.09
CA GLY A 290 23.06 14.52 -7.37
C GLY A 290 23.84 14.05 -8.60
N ASN A 291 25.15 13.88 -8.50
CA ASN A 291 26.09 13.61 -9.59
C ASN A 291 26.51 12.15 -9.73
N ASP A 292 26.05 11.25 -8.86
CA ASP A 292 26.35 9.83 -8.94
C ASP A 292 25.46 9.14 -9.98
N VAL A 293 26.07 8.60 -11.04
CA VAL A 293 25.36 7.94 -12.15
C VAL A 293 24.52 6.76 -11.68
N VAL A 294 25.01 5.98 -10.71
CA VAL A 294 24.30 4.80 -10.18
C VAL A 294 23.03 5.23 -9.47
N ILE A 295 23.10 6.33 -8.72
CA ILE A 295 21.94 6.91 -8.03
C ILE A 295 20.98 7.58 -9.02
N ILE A 296 21.48 8.24 -10.06
CA ILE A 296 20.64 8.83 -11.11
C ILE A 296 19.81 7.76 -11.81
N VAL A 297 20.41 6.60 -12.11
CA VAL A 297 19.69 5.45 -12.67
C VAL A 297 18.63 4.96 -11.70
N ALA A 298 18.92 4.88 -10.40
CA ALA A 298 17.94 4.50 -9.39
C ALA A 298 16.76 5.48 -9.34
N ARG A 299 17.03 6.78 -9.35
CA ARG A 299 16.00 7.84 -9.40
C ARG A 299 15.13 7.73 -10.65
N ALA A 300 15.74 7.54 -11.82
CA ALA A 300 15.00 7.41 -13.07
C ALA A 300 14.12 6.16 -13.08
N LEU A 301 14.63 5.01 -12.66
CA LEU A 301 13.88 3.76 -12.58
C LEU A 301 12.70 3.88 -11.59
N PHE A 302 12.97 4.43 -10.41
CA PHE A 302 11.92 4.63 -9.40
C PHE A 302 10.88 5.65 -9.86
N GLY A 303 11.31 6.79 -10.39
CA GLY A 303 10.42 7.83 -10.92
C GLY A 303 9.49 7.28 -12.02
N VAL A 304 10.03 6.61 -13.03
CA VAL A 304 9.23 6.00 -14.11
C VAL A 304 8.31 4.91 -13.56
N SER A 305 8.80 4.09 -12.63
CA SER A 305 7.97 3.06 -11.98
C SER A 305 6.76 3.69 -11.29
N VAL A 306 6.95 4.72 -10.47
CA VAL A 306 5.87 5.35 -9.71
C VAL A 306 4.91 6.11 -10.64
N VAL A 307 5.41 6.80 -11.67
CA VAL A 307 4.58 7.45 -12.71
C VAL A 307 3.64 6.47 -13.39
N THR A 308 4.12 5.24 -13.66
CA THR A 308 3.31 4.21 -14.33
C THR A 308 2.39 3.45 -13.38
N VAL A 309 2.66 3.43 -12.07
CA VAL A 309 1.80 2.80 -11.05
C VAL A 309 0.67 3.73 -10.61
N TYR A 310 0.88 5.04 -10.62
CA TYR A 310 -0.13 6.02 -10.21
C TYR A 310 -1.48 5.85 -10.95
N PRO A 311 -1.54 5.71 -12.30
CA PRO A 311 -2.79 5.46 -13.01
C PRO A 311 -3.52 4.19 -12.54
N ILE A 312 -2.79 3.16 -12.10
CA ILE A 312 -3.38 1.90 -11.60
C ILE A 312 -4.11 2.14 -10.27
N VAL A 313 -3.47 2.87 -9.35
CA VAL A 313 -4.07 3.24 -8.06
C VAL A 313 -5.30 4.13 -8.26
N LEU A 314 -5.21 5.12 -9.15
CA LEU A 314 -6.33 5.98 -9.51
C LEU A 314 -7.49 5.18 -10.14
N PHE A 315 -7.19 4.26 -11.05
CA PHE A 315 -8.20 3.39 -11.66
C PHE A 315 -8.95 2.59 -10.60
N LEU A 316 -8.22 2.00 -9.64
CA LEU A 316 -8.81 1.24 -8.54
C LEU A 316 -9.69 2.14 -7.64
N GLY A 317 -9.18 3.30 -7.24
CA GLY A 317 -9.93 4.27 -6.44
C GLY A 317 -11.20 4.74 -7.14
N ARG A 318 -11.10 5.05 -8.42
CA ARG A 318 -12.25 5.45 -9.25
C ARG A 318 -13.30 4.34 -9.36
N SER A 319 -12.90 3.09 -9.52
CA SER A 319 -13.85 1.97 -9.60
C SER A 319 -14.60 1.78 -8.28
N VAL A 320 -13.91 1.86 -7.14
CA VAL A 320 -14.55 1.78 -5.81
C VAL A 320 -15.50 2.95 -5.57
N MET A 321 -15.12 4.18 -5.95
CA MET A 321 -16.01 5.36 -5.86
C MET A 321 -17.27 5.20 -6.70
N GLN A 322 -17.16 4.70 -7.92
CA GLN A 322 -18.29 4.47 -8.82
C GLN A 322 -19.24 3.40 -8.24
N ASP A 323 -18.71 2.32 -7.70
CA ASP A 323 -19.49 1.26 -7.07
C ASP A 323 -20.19 1.74 -5.79
N PHE A 324 -19.49 2.54 -4.97
CA PHE A 324 -20.06 3.16 -3.79
C PHE A 324 -21.22 4.11 -4.14
N TRP A 325 -21.02 4.96 -5.15
CA TRP A 325 -22.04 5.87 -5.65
C TRP A 325 -23.26 5.11 -6.17
N ARG A 326 -23.05 4.09 -7.02
CA ARG A 326 -24.13 3.28 -7.59
C ARG A 326 -24.97 2.61 -6.53
N ARG A 327 -24.36 2.00 -5.51
CA ARG A 327 -25.10 1.37 -4.39
C ARG A 327 -25.86 2.38 -3.53
N SER A 328 -25.32 3.57 -3.36
CA SER A 328 -25.97 4.63 -2.60
C SER A 328 -27.18 5.23 -3.33
N CYS A 329 -27.06 5.47 -4.64
CA CYS A 329 -28.14 6.00 -5.48
C CYS A 329 -29.26 4.97 -5.72
N CYS A 330 -28.94 3.69 -5.94
CA CYS A 330 -29.97 2.65 -6.09
C CYS A 330 -30.84 2.45 -4.85
N ARG A 331 -30.33 2.76 -3.67
CA ARG A 331 -31.13 2.75 -2.42
C ARG A 331 -32.07 3.94 -2.26
N ALA A 332 -31.78 5.08 -2.88
CA ALA A 332 -32.58 6.30 -2.75
C ALA A 332 -33.81 6.35 -3.68
N GLY A 333 -34.10 5.27 -4.43
CA GLY A 333 -35.34 5.01 -5.17
C GLY A 333 -35.92 6.24 -5.86
N GLY A 334 -35.41 6.66 -7.03
CA GLY A 334 -36.18 7.61 -7.81
C GLY A 334 -35.51 8.52 -8.81
N LEU A 335 -34.19 8.59 -8.92
CA LEU A 335 -33.54 9.46 -9.92
C LEU A 335 -32.58 8.70 -10.84
N GLY A 336 -32.93 7.47 -11.17
CA GLY A 336 -32.07 6.52 -11.90
C GLY A 336 -31.90 6.74 -13.41
N ALA A 337 -32.33 7.87 -13.98
CA ALA A 337 -32.30 8.06 -15.43
C ALA A 337 -31.34 9.14 -15.95
N LEU A 338 -30.64 9.89 -15.11
CA LEU A 338 -29.90 11.08 -15.58
C LEU A 338 -28.38 10.98 -15.64
N ALA A 339 -27.75 9.94 -15.12
CA ALA A 339 -26.34 9.69 -15.39
C ALA A 339 -26.01 8.22 -15.15
N GLU A 340 -25.77 7.43 -16.21
CA GLU A 340 -25.03 6.18 -16.06
C GLU A 340 -23.68 6.50 -15.41
N PRO A 341 -23.37 6.00 -14.20
CA PRO A 341 -22.10 6.29 -13.54
C PRO A 341 -20.88 5.71 -14.28
N SER A 342 -21.11 5.03 -15.40
CA SER A 342 -20.11 4.47 -16.31
C SER A 342 -19.83 5.33 -17.54
N GLY A 343 -20.49 6.48 -17.70
CA GLY A 343 -20.31 7.37 -18.84
C GLY A 343 -18.86 7.91 -18.94
N PRO A 344 -18.34 8.16 -20.17
CA PRO A 344 -16.98 8.66 -20.37
C PRO A 344 -16.74 10.03 -19.72
N TRP A 345 -17.76 10.87 -19.63
CA TRP A 345 -17.69 12.19 -18.99
C TRP A 345 -17.54 12.10 -17.47
N VAL A 346 -18.31 11.23 -16.80
CA VAL A 346 -18.19 11.02 -15.35
C VAL A 346 -16.82 10.45 -15.02
N ARG A 347 -16.34 9.50 -15.80
CA ARG A 347 -15.00 8.94 -15.67
C ARG A 347 -13.91 10.02 -15.82
N GLY A 348 -13.99 10.85 -16.85
CA GLY A 348 -13.06 11.95 -17.09
C GLY A 348 -13.06 12.94 -15.93
N LEU A 349 -14.24 13.37 -15.49
CA LEU A 349 -14.39 14.30 -14.36
C LEU A 349 -13.79 13.76 -13.06
N LEU A 350 -14.11 12.50 -12.72
CA LEU A 350 -13.55 11.85 -11.52
C LEU A 350 -12.03 11.72 -11.61
N THR A 351 -11.48 11.42 -12.79
CA THR A 351 -10.03 11.33 -13.01
C THR A 351 -9.36 12.69 -12.80
N VAL A 352 -9.91 13.75 -13.40
CA VAL A 352 -9.37 15.13 -13.25
C VAL A 352 -9.47 15.58 -11.79
N LEU A 353 -10.61 15.35 -11.14
CA LEU A 353 -10.81 15.70 -9.73
C LEU A 353 -9.80 14.98 -8.82
N TRP A 354 -9.59 13.67 -9.04
CA TRP A 354 -8.64 12.88 -8.27
C TRP A 354 -7.22 13.41 -8.43
N VAL A 355 -6.77 13.63 -9.68
CA VAL A 355 -5.44 14.19 -9.95
C VAL A 355 -5.29 15.57 -9.35
N ALA A 356 -6.29 16.45 -9.49
CA ALA A 356 -6.23 17.80 -8.94
C ALA A 356 -6.13 17.81 -7.40
N VAL A 357 -6.95 17.00 -6.73
CA VAL A 357 -6.93 16.88 -5.25
C VAL A 357 -5.60 16.32 -4.76
N THR A 358 -5.14 15.22 -5.35
CA THR A 358 -3.88 14.58 -4.92
C THR A 358 -2.66 15.45 -5.23
N LEU A 359 -2.67 16.18 -6.36
CA LEU A 359 -1.62 17.13 -6.70
C LEU A 359 -1.59 18.32 -5.73
N ALA A 360 -2.75 18.89 -5.42
CA ALA A 360 -2.84 19.97 -4.43
C ALA A 360 -2.28 19.50 -3.08
N MET A 361 -2.72 18.33 -2.59
CA MET A 361 -2.23 17.76 -1.33
C MET A 361 -0.71 17.51 -1.37
N ALA A 362 -0.16 16.98 -2.46
CA ALA A 362 1.28 16.71 -2.60
C ALA A 362 2.12 18.00 -2.59
N LEU A 363 1.57 19.12 -3.09
CA LEU A 363 2.24 20.43 -3.06
C LEU A 363 2.15 21.12 -1.68
N PHE A 364 1.04 20.89 -0.94
CA PHE A 364 0.85 21.47 0.41
C PHE A 364 1.51 20.65 1.52
N LEU A 365 1.70 19.34 1.33
CA LEU A 365 2.35 18.43 2.27
C LEU A 365 3.77 18.12 1.78
N PRO A 366 4.77 18.93 2.13
CA PRO A 366 6.12 18.81 1.55
C PRO A 366 6.89 17.59 2.11
N ASP A 367 6.48 17.05 3.25
CA ASP A 367 7.17 15.97 3.96
C ASP A 367 6.59 14.60 3.64
N LEU A 368 7.40 13.75 2.98
CA LEU A 368 7.02 12.36 2.68
C LEU A 368 6.72 11.55 3.97
N SER A 369 7.46 11.80 5.04
CA SER A 369 7.25 11.09 6.31
C SER A 369 5.89 11.35 6.93
N LYS A 370 5.37 12.59 6.84
CA LYS A 370 4.04 12.95 7.32
C LYS A 370 2.94 12.24 6.52
N ILE A 371 3.10 12.20 5.21
CA ILE A 371 2.19 11.50 4.32
C ILE A 371 2.17 10.00 4.67
N ILE A 372 3.33 9.38 4.84
CA ILE A 372 3.47 7.98 5.22
C ILE A 372 2.87 7.72 6.61
N GLY A 373 3.02 8.64 7.55
CA GLY A 373 2.41 8.56 8.87
C GLY A 373 0.88 8.42 8.80
N ILE A 374 0.23 9.24 7.98
CA ILE A 374 -1.22 9.19 7.78
C ILE A 374 -1.63 7.89 7.07
N ILE A 375 -0.95 7.54 5.98
CA ILE A 375 -1.26 6.32 5.21
C ILE A 375 -1.09 5.09 6.10
N GLY A 376 0.01 4.99 6.84
CA GLY A 376 0.27 3.86 7.72
C GLY A 376 -0.79 3.68 8.79
N GLY A 377 -1.31 4.79 9.33
CA GLY A 377 -2.47 4.75 10.22
C GLY A 377 -3.71 4.16 9.55
N VAL A 378 -4.08 4.64 8.36
CA VAL A 378 -5.23 4.09 7.61
C VAL A 378 -4.98 2.65 7.16
N SER A 379 -3.75 2.30 6.78
CA SER A 379 -3.36 0.94 6.38
C SER A 379 -3.58 -0.08 7.50
N SER A 380 -3.51 0.34 8.76
CA SER A 380 -3.76 -0.55 9.90
C SER A 380 -5.16 -1.15 9.90
N PHE A 381 -6.16 -0.48 9.32
CA PHE A 381 -7.50 -1.04 9.13
C PHE A 381 -7.47 -2.28 8.24
N PHE A 382 -6.70 -2.23 7.13
CA PHE A 382 -6.65 -3.31 6.15
C PHE A 382 -5.77 -4.47 6.59
N ILE A 383 -4.78 -4.19 7.43
CA ILE A 383 -3.81 -5.19 7.89
C ILE A 383 -4.30 -5.90 9.16
N PHE A 384 -4.91 -5.17 10.09
CA PHE A 384 -5.22 -5.67 11.44
C PHE A 384 -6.71 -5.65 11.74
N ILE A 385 -7.40 -4.49 11.58
CA ILE A 385 -8.76 -4.29 12.09
C ILE A 385 -9.77 -5.12 11.29
N PHE A 386 -9.84 -4.92 9.98
CA PHE A 386 -10.81 -5.66 9.15
C PHE A 386 -10.52 -7.16 9.11
N PRO A 387 -9.27 -7.64 8.97
CA PRO A 387 -8.98 -9.08 9.06
C PRO A 387 -9.36 -9.65 10.43
N GLY A 388 -9.06 -8.94 11.53
CA GLY A 388 -9.42 -9.36 12.88
C GLY A 388 -10.94 -9.50 13.06
N LEU A 389 -11.71 -8.52 12.59
CA LEU A 389 -13.19 -8.58 12.60
C LEU A 389 -13.71 -9.73 11.74
N CYS A 390 -13.18 -9.90 10.53
CA CYS A 390 -13.55 -11.00 9.64
C CYS A 390 -13.28 -12.36 10.28
N LEU A 391 -12.16 -12.52 11.00
CA LEU A 391 -11.84 -13.76 11.69
C LEU A 391 -12.87 -14.08 12.77
N ILE A 392 -13.21 -13.11 13.62
CA ILE A 392 -14.20 -13.29 14.70
C ILE A 392 -15.55 -13.68 14.10
N CYS A 393 -15.99 -13.00 13.06
CA CYS A 393 -17.27 -13.28 12.41
C CYS A 393 -17.29 -14.64 11.68
N ALA A 394 -16.22 -14.97 10.93
CA ALA A 394 -16.12 -16.21 10.17
C ALA A 394 -16.11 -17.44 11.07
N VAL A 395 -15.37 -17.40 12.17
CA VAL A 395 -15.31 -18.48 13.17
C VAL A 395 -16.65 -18.67 13.91
N GLY A 396 -17.47 -17.62 13.98
CA GLY A 396 -18.82 -17.68 14.51
C GLY A 396 -19.80 -18.50 13.64
N VAL A 397 -19.56 -18.56 12.33
CA VAL A 397 -20.43 -19.23 11.35
C VAL A 397 -20.04 -20.70 11.13
N GLU A 398 -18.77 -21.03 11.18
CA GLU A 398 -18.27 -22.40 10.94
C GLU A 398 -18.27 -23.29 12.21
N PRO A 399 -18.56 -24.59 12.05
CA PRO A 399 -18.49 -25.53 13.15
C PRO A 399 -17.04 -25.87 13.50
N VAL A 400 -16.42 -25.08 14.35
CA VAL A 400 -15.04 -25.27 14.84
C VAL A 400 -15.07 -25.80 16.28
N THR A 401 -14.07 -26.61 16.68
CA THR A 401 -13.97 -27.10 18.07
C THR A 401 -13.85 -25.91 19.06
N PRO A 402 -14.48 -25.97 20.25
CA PRO A 402 -14.54 -24.84 21.18
C PRO A 402 -13.19 -24.25 21.57
N ARG A 403 -12.14 -25.08 21.68
CA ARG A 403 -10.79 -24.61 22.00
C ARG A 403 -10.16 -23.81 20.86
N VAL A 404 -10.27 -24.30 19.63
CA VAL A 404 -9.74 -23.62 18.43
C VAL A 404 -10.53 -22.33 18.20
N LYS A 405 -11.85 -22.37 18.37
CA LYS A 405 -12.72 -21.20 18.29
C LYS A 405 -12.25 -20.08 19.22
N CYS A 406 -12.07 -20.38 20.52
CA CYS A 406 -11.60 -19.43 21.51
C CYS A 406 -10.21 -18.85 21.13
N CYS A 407 -9.27 -19.68 20.68
CA CYS A 407 -7.94 -19.18 20.26
C CYS A 407 -8.03 -18.23 19.07
N LEU A 408 -8.85 -18.53 18.06
CA LEU A 408 -9.02 -17.69 16.88
C LEU A 408 -9.77 -16.38 17.21
N GLU A 409 -10.80 -16.41 18.05
CA GLU A 409 -11.50 -15.23 18.54
C GLU A 409 -10.55 -14.32 19.32
N VAL A 410 -9.75 -14.88 20.24
CA VAL A 410 -8.72 -14.10 20.99
C VAL A 410 -7.71 -13.47 20.03
N TRP A 411 -7.22 -14.21 19.03
CA TRP A 411 -6.30 -13.67 18.04
C TRP A 411 -6.93 -12.55 17.22
N GLY A 412 -8.20 -12.70 16.82
CA GLY A 412 -8.96 -11.64 16.14
C GLY A 412 -9.09 -10.38 17.00
N VAL A 413 -9.42 -10.52 18.29
CA VAL A 413 -9.50 -9.40 19.23
C VAL A 413 -8.13 -8.73 19.41
N VAL A 414 -7.06 -9.50 19.58
CA VAL A 414 -5.69 -8.96 19.67
C VAL A 414 -5.33 -8.16 18.42
N SER A 415 -5.65 -8.68 17.23
CA SER A 415 -5.40 -7.97 15.97
C SER A 415 -6.16 -6.66 15.90
N VAL A 416 -7.44 -6.62 16.27
CA VAL A 416 -8.24 -5.38 16.31
C VAL A 416 -7.66 -4.37 17.29
N LEU A 417 -7.26 -4.80 18.49
CA LEU A 417 -6.67 -3.92 19.50
C LEU A 417 -5.33 -3.33 19.03
N VAL A 418 -4.45 -4.16 18.46
CA VAL A 418 -3.16 -3.71 17.90
C VAL A 418 -3.39 -2.72 16.76
N GLY A 419 -4.31 -3.01 15.83
CA GLY A 419 -4.62 -2.12 14.72
C GLY A 419 -5.20 -0.78 15.19
N THR A 420 -6.10 -0.80 16.19
CA THR A 420 -6.67 0.43 16.78
C THR A 420 -5.60 1.26 17.48
N PHE A 421 -4.68 0.61 18.20
CA PHE A 421 -3.54 1.29 18.82
C PHE A 421 -2.63 1.97 17.78
N ILE A 422 -2.26 1.24 16.71
CA ILE A 422 -1.42 1.78 15.63
C ILE A 422 -2.12 2.97 14.95
N PHE A 423 -3.41 2.85 14.64
CA PHE A 423 -4.20 3.93 14.06
C PHE A 423 -4.23 5.17 14.96
N GLY A 424 -4.53 4.99 16.24
CA GLY A 424 -4.58 6.08 17.21
C GLY A 424 -3.24 6.78 17.37
N GLN A 425 -2.17 6.01 17.55
CA GLN A 425 -0.81 6.53 17.68
C GLN A 425 -0.35 7.27 16.43
N SER A 426 -0.58 6.71 15.23
CA SER A 426 -0.23 7.34 13.96
C SER A 426 -0.99 8.65 13.73
N THR A 427 -2.28 8.67 14.09
CA THR A 427 -3.13 9.85 13.96
C THR A 427 -2.69 10.97 14.90
N VAL A 428 -2.39 10.64 16.16
CA VAL A 428 -1.89 11.61 17.14
C VAL A 428 -0.52 12.15 16.71
N ALA A 429 0.40 11.27 16.27
CA ALA A 429 1.71 11.70 15.80
C ALA A 429 1.58 12.64 14.57
N ALA A 430 0.77 12.29 13.60
CA ALA A 430 0.52 13.14 12.42
C ALA A 430 -0.12 14.47 12.79
N ALA A 431 -1.06 14.50 13.75
CA ALA A 431 -1.68 15.73 14.24
C ALA A 431 -0.67 16.65 14.93
N LEU A 432 0.21 16.08 15.81
CA LEU A 432 1.23 16.85 16.51
C LEU A 432 2.32 17.41 15.57
N GLU A 433 2.54 16.78 14.43
CA GLU A 433 3.50 17.28 13.42
C GLU A 433 2.88 18.34 12.50
N LEU A 434 1.54 18.47 12.46
CA LEU A 434 0.82 19.46 11.66
C LEU A 434 0.62 20.80 12.40
N PHE A 435 0.60 20.77 13.73
CA PHE A 435 0.47 21.94 14.61
C PHE A 435 1.80 22.25 15.32
#